data_40280359501dc91c078e0af4143dc3be
#
_entry.id   40280359501dc91c078e0af4143dc3be
#
_cell.length_a   1.000
_cell.length_b   1.000
_cell.length_c   1.000
_cell.angle_alpha   90.00
_cell.angle_beta   90.00
_cell.angle_gamma   90.00
#
_symmetry.space_group_name_H-M   'P 1'
#
loop_
_entity.id
_entity.type
_entity.pdbx_description
1 polymer ?
#
loop_
_entity_poly.entity_id
_entity_poly.type
_entity_poly.pdbx_seq_one_letter_code
_entity_poly.pdbx_strand_id
1 'polypeptide(L)'
;MIKLFGINEYIPIYQWRADVDAAKFHKSIDFLKDITIKLLTGLLLLNGGAIVASLTFIGTLINSPNSIYINKFTEPLLYFAIGSAVAVILCGITYFSQSYYSAAIDSSLSILSIQQYKVLNQRKIEFYLAQQAEAVNDMEKAHLSKIVDGLYRDDAHYDEEINKLKSEQTCENCKGDTFRKIAIAVFLIDLGLFFYGVYHMSLILLIL
;
A
#
# COMPACT_ATOMS: atom_id res chain seq x y z
N MET A 1 -48.10 2.82 17.80
CA MET A 1 -47.20 1.78 17.21
C MET A 1 -46.48 2.42 16.02
N ILE A 2 -45.41 3.20 16.28
CA ILE A 2 -44.60 3.87 15.23
C ILE A 2 -43.66 2.80 14.67
N LYS A 3 -43.80 2.55 13.36
CA LYS A 3 -43.09 1.50 12.65
C LYS A 3 -41.57 1.78 12.68
N LEU A 4 -40.81 0.89 13.30
CA LEU A 4 -39.35 0.73 13.18
C LEU A 4 -38.84 0.49 11.73
N PHE A 5 -39.64 0.89 10.72
CA PHE A 5 -39.47 0.52 9.31
C PHE A 5 -38.34 1.24 8.57
N GLY A 6 -37.62 2.18 9.21
CA GLY A 6 -36.58 2.93 8.50
C GLY A 6 -35.13 2.45 8.74
N ILE A 7 -34.84 1.84 9.87
CA ILE A 7 -33.44 1.60 10.30
C ILE A 7 -32.85 0.33 9.61
N ASN A 8 -33.65 -0.73 9.48
CA ASN A 8 -33.15 -1.99 8.90
C ASN A 8 -32.98 -1.97 7.37
N GLU A 9 -33.61 -1.06 6.64
CA GLU A 9 -33.50 -0.98 5.18
C GLU A 9 -32.24 -0.24 4.71
N TYR A 10 -31.69 0.66 5.53
CA TYR A 10 -30.48 1.44 5.16
C TYR A 10 -29.16 0.72 5.46
N ILE A 11 -29.13 -0.20 6.42
CA ILE A 11 -27.93 -0.96 6.77
C ILE A 11 -27.35 -1.73 5.59
N PRO A 12 -28.13 -2.46 4.77
CA PRO A 12 -27.59 -3.19 3.62
C PRO A 12 -26.97 -2.28 2.56
N ILE A 13 -27.54 -1.08 2.36
CA ILE A 13 -27.05 -0.13 1.33
C ILE A 13 -25.70 0.47 1.73
N TYR A 14 -25.51 0.80 3.01
CA TYR A 14 -24.25 1.34 3.50
C TYR A 14 -23.15 0.26 3.54
N GLN A 15 -23.47 -0.95 3.96
CA GLN A 15 -22.56 -2.09 3.91
C GLN A 15 -22.15 -2.39 2.48
N TRP A 16 -23.10 -2.47 1.55
CA TRP A 16 -22.81 -2.70 0.13
C TRP A 16 -21.89 -1.62 -0.46
N ARG A 17 -22.08 -0.33 -0.14
CA ARG A 17 -21.20 0.75 -0.59
C ARG A 17 -19.79 0.60 -0.02
N ALA A 18 -19.66 0.33 1.27
CA ALA A 18 -18.37 0.11 1.90
C ALA A 18 -17.62 -1.07 1.28
N ASP A 19 -18.31 -2.18 1.00
CA ASP A 19 -17.74 -3.36 0.36
C ASP A 19 -17.30 -3.07 -1.09
N VAL A 20 -18.09 -2.30 -1.85
CA VAL A 20 -17.74 -1.88 -3.23
C VAL A 20 -16.52 -0.96 -3.24
N ASP A 21 -16.45 -0.01 -2.32
CA ASP A 21 -15.33 0.93 -2.26
C ASP A 21 -14.05 0.22 -1.74
N ALA A 22 -14.17 -0.69 -0.79
CA ALA A 22 -13.09 -1.57 -0.36
C ALA A 22 -12.57 -2.44 -1.53
N ALA A 23 -13.47 -3.07 -2.28
CA ALA A 23 -13.10 -3.91 -3.42
C ALA A 23 -12.39 -3.11 -4.53
N LYS A 24 -12.84 -1.88 -4.84
CA LYS A 24 -12.17 -1.00 -5.80
C LYS A 24 -10.77 -0.61 -5.32
N PHE A 25 -10.63 -0.32 -4.03
CA PHE A 25 -9.37 0.07 -3.43
C PHE A 25 -8.35 -1.08 -3.47
N HIS A 26 -8.75 -2.29 -3.07
CA HIS A 26 -7.92 -3.49 -3.16
C HIS A 26 -7.47 -3.76 -4.60
N LYS A 27 -8.38 -3.63 -5.56
CA LYS A 27 -8.06 -3.79 -6.98
C LYS A 27 -7.03 -2.77 -7.47
N SER A 28 -7.09 -1.52 -6.99
CA SER A 28 -6.09 -0.49 -7.34
C SER A 28 -4.72 -0.81 -6.75
N ILE A 29 -4.66 -1.34 -5.53
CA ILE A 29 -3.40 -1.77 -4.90
C ILE A 29 -2.80 -2.97 -5.64
N ASP A 30 -3.61 -3.96 -5.99
CA ASP A 30 -3.15 -5.13 -6.73
C ASP A 30 -2.59 -4.72 -8.09
N PHE A 31 -3.22 -3.77 -8.77
CA PHE A 31 -2.71 -3.20 -10.01
C PHE A 31 -1.35 -2.50 -9.84
N LEU A 32 -1.20 -1.66 -8.81
CA LEU A 32 0.07 -1.00 -8.53
C LEU A 32 1.18 -2.01 -8.17
N LYS A 33 0.83 -3.03 -7.38
CA LYS A 33 1.72 -4.13 -7.03
C LYS A 33 2.19 -4.89 -8.27
N ASP A 34 1.28 -5.20 -9.19
CA ASP A 34 1.57 -5.90 -10.42
C ASP A 34 2.52 -5.11 -11.33
N ILE A 35 2.29 -3.81 -11.52
CA ILE A 35 3.20 -2.90 -12.24
C ILE A 35 4.58 -2.89 -11.59
N THR A 36 4.63 -2.75 -10.27
CA THR A 36 5.90 -2.70 -9.54
C THR A 36 6.71 -3.98 -9.72
N ILE A 37 6.06 -5.14 -9.60
CA ILE A 37 6.70 -6.44 -9.83
C ILE A 37 7.25 -6.53 -11.26
N LYS A 38 6.49 -6.09 -12.25
CA LYS A 38 6.92 -6.09 -13.67
C LYS A 38 8.13 -5.19 -13.88
N LEU A 39 8.17 -4.00 -13.31
CA LEU A 39 9.31 -3.09 -13.38
C LEU A 39 10.56 -3.69 -12.74
N LEU A 40 10.43 -4.27 -11.53
CA LEU A 40 11.55 -4.91 -10.84
C LEU A 40 12.07 -6.14 -11.58
N THR A 41 11.17 -6.96 -12.11
CA THR A 41 11.54 -8.10 -12.95
C THR A 41 12.26 -7.63 -14.22
N GLY A 42 11.80 -6.54 -14.83
CA GLY A 42 12.46 -5.90 -15.96
C GLY A 42 13.89 -5.49 -15.65
N LEU A 43 14.16 -4.85 -14.51
CA LEU A 43 15.51 -4.47 -14.08
C LEU A 43 16.43 -5.69 -13.87
N LEU A 44 15.91 -6.73 -13.21
CA LEU A 44 16.67 -7.97 -13.02
C LEU A 44 17.00 -8.65 -14.34
N LEU A 45 16.06 -8.67 -15.29
CA LEU A 45 16.29 -9.21 -16.62
C LEU A 45 17.28 -8.38 -17.42
N LEU A 46 17.24 -7.04 -17.33
CA LEU A 46 18.19 -6.16 -18.00
C LEU A 46 19.61 -6.38 -17.48
N ASN A 47 19.82 -6.32 -16.18
CA ASN A 47 21.14 -6.52 -15.58
C ASN A 47 21.64 -7.96 -15.77
N GLY A 48 20.80 -8.96 -15.49
CA GLY A 48 21.13 -10.37 -15.66
C GLY A 48 21.38 -10.75 -17.12
N GLY A 49 20.55 -10.26 -18.04
CA GLY A 49 20.70 -10.44 -19.47
C GLY A 49 22.00 -9.82 -20.01
N ALA A 50 22.35 -8.62 -19.51
CA ALA A 50 23.62 -7.99 -19.85
C ALA A 50 24.84 -8.81 -19.38
N ILE A 51 24.77 -9.41 -18.18
CA ILE A 51 25.82 -10.32 -17.68
C ILE A 51 25.97 -11.52 -18.62
N VAL A 52 24.85 -12.20 -18.94
CA VAL A 52 24.87 -13.38 -19.81
C VAL A 52 25.42 -13.05 -21.19
N ALA A 53 24.95 -11.96 -21.81
CA ALA A 53 25.42 -11.49 -23.10
C ALA A 53 26.91 -11.18 -23.06
N SER A 54 27.40 -10.51 -22.02
CA SER A 54 28.83 -10.19 -21.84
C SER A 54 29.68 -11.44 -21.68
N LEU A 55 29.25 -12.41 -20.89
CA LEU A 55 29.97 -13.67 -20.69
C LEU A 55 30.01 -14.50 -21.99
N THR A 56 28.90 -14.53 -22.73
CA THR A 56 28.86 -15.21 -24.04
C THR A 56 29.85 -14.58 -25.00
N PHE A 57 29.90 -13.23 -25.05
CA PHE A 57 30.84 -12.52 -25.91
C PHE A 57 32.29 -12.75 -25.47
N ILE A 58 32.62 -12.71 -24.17
CA ILE A 58 33.94 -13.07 -23.66
C ILE A 58 34.33 -14.49 -24.10
N GLY A 59 33.40 -15.44 -24.04
CA GLY A 59 33.59 -16.80 -24.46
C GLY A 59 34.06 -16.90 -25.92
N THR A 60 33.57 -16.03 -26.83
CA THR A 60 34.00 -15.99 -28.22
C THR A 60 35.40 -15.37 -28.38
N LEU A 61 35.80 -14.49 -27.45
CA LEU A 61 37.13 -13.83 -27.52
C LEU A 61 38.28 -14.71 -27.00
N ILE A 62 37.99 -15.72 -26.16
CA ILE A 62 39.04 -16.54 -25.50
C ILE A 62 39.99 -17.16 -26.55
N ASN A 63 39.46 -17.61 -27.68
CA ASN A 63 40.23 -18.26 -28.74
C ASN A 63 40.59 -17.32 -29.90
N SER A 64 40.42 -16.01 -29.72
CA SER A 64 40.70 -14.99 -30.72
C SER A 64 42.00 -14.22 -30.45
N PRO A 65 42.60 -13.54 -31.42
CA PRO A 65 43.72 -12.62 -31.19
C PRO A 65 43.39 -11.50 -30.21
N ASN A 66 42.10 -11.21 -30.02
CA ASN A 66 41.59 -10.16 -29.13
C ASN A 66 41.44 -10.61 -27.67
N SER A 67 41.92 -11.81 -27.31
CA SER A 67 41.86 -12.35 -25.93
C SER A 67 42.54 -11.44 -24.90
N ILE A 68 43.50 -10.61 -25.31
CA ILE A 68 44.18 -9.62 -24.46
C ILE A 68 43.22 -8.56 -23.87
N TYR A 69 42.07 -8.36 -24.50
CA TYR A 69 41.08 -7.38 -24.03
C TYR A 69 40.05 -7.95 -23.02
N ILE A 70 40.08 -9.26 -22.74
CA ILE A 70 39.09 -9.92 -21.85
C ILE A 70 39.02 -9.24 -20.49
N ASN A 71 40.16 -8.85 -19.93
CA ASN A 71 40.22 -8.19 -18.61
C ASN A 71 39.46 -6.86 -18.57
N LYS A 72 39.26 -6.18 -19.70
CA LYS A 72 38.50 -4.94 -19.77
C LYS A 72 37.00 -5.14 -19.53
N PHE A 73 36.47 -6.35 -19.73
CA PHE A 73 35.06 -6.69 -19.47
C PHE A 73 34.72 -6.88 -17.99
N THR A 74 35.73 -6.99 -17.12
CA THR A 74 35.51 -7.16 -15.68
C THR A 74 34.73 -5.99 -15.10
N GLU A 75 35.04 -4.76 -15.50
CA GLU A 75 34.41 -3.56 -14.98
C GLU A 75 32.92 -3.47 -15.34
N PRO A 76 32.48 -3.53 -16.61
CA PRO A 76 31.06 -3.52 -16.96
C PRO A 76 30.29 -4.71 -16.35
N LEU A 77 30.89 -5.90 -16.27
CA LEU A 77 30.28 -7.04 -15.59
C LEU A 77 30.02 -6.78 -14.12
N LEU A 78 30.95 -6.10 -13.44
CA LEU A 78 30.79 -5.72 -12.04
C LEU A 78 29.61 -4.76 -11.86
N TYR A 79 29.42 -3.77 -12.73
CA TYR A 79 28.28 -2.86 -12.66
C TYR A 79 26.95 -3.59 -12.86
N PHE A 80 26.85 -4.52 -13.79
CA PHE A 80 25.64 -5.32 -13.99
C PHE A 80 25.37 -6.26 -12.79
N ALA A 81 26.41 -6.83 -12.20
CA ALA A 81 26.27 -7.68 -11.00
C ALA A 81 25.79 -6.87 -9.79
N ILE A 82 26.37 -5.67 -9.57
CA ILE A 82 25.92 -4.76 -8.50
C ILE A 82 24.48 -4.33 -8.79
N GLY A 83 24.12 -3.95 -10.02
CA GLY A 83 22.76 -3.60 -10.41
C GLY A 83 21.77 -4.72 -10.11
N SER A 84 22.11 -5.97 -10.42
CA SER A 84 21.25 -7.12 -10.05
C SER A 84 21.03 -7.24 -8.55
N ALA A 85 22.07 -7.02 -7.74
CA ALA A 85 21.96 -7.05 -6.28
C ALA A 85 21.11 -5.87 -5.76
N VAL A 86 21.29 -4.67 -6.31
CA VAL A 86 20.50 -3.48 -5.97
C VAL A 86 19.02 -3.68 -6.33
N ALA A 87 18.71 -4.31 -7.47
CA ALA A 87 17.34 -4.63 -7.86
C ALA A 87 16.65 -5.57 -6.86
N VAL A 88 17.37 -6.55 -6.28
CA VAL A 88 16.83 -7.42 -5.23
C VAL A 88 16.52 -6.61 -3.95
N ILE A 89 17.43 -5.72 -3.54
CA ILE A 89 17.20 -4.84 -2.38
C ILE A 89 15.98 -3.93 -2.63
N LEU A 90 15.85 -3.39 -3.84
CA LEU A 90 14.73 -2.57 -4.25
C LEU A 90 13.39 -3.30 -4.13
N CYS A 91 13.34 -4.61 -4.46
CA CYS A 91 12.16 -5.45 -4.24
C CYS A 91 11.73 -5.45 -2.77
N GLY A 92 12.67 -5.61 -1.85
CA GLY A 92 12.41 -5.58 -0.41
C GLY A 92 11.86 -4.22 0.05
N ILE A 93 12.50 -3.12 -0.34
CA ILE A 93 12.07 -1.75 0.01
C ILE A 93 10.66 -1.47 -0.51
N THR A 94 10.37 -1.88 -1.73
CA THR A 94 9.05 -1.69 -2.35
C THR A 94 7.98 -2.52 -1.64
N TYR A 95 8.30 -3.75 -1.23
CA TYR A 95 7.40 -4.60 -0.44
C TYR A 95 7.02 -3.92 0.88
N PHE A 96 7.99 -3.35 1.61
CA PHE A 96 7.70 -2.63 2.86
C PHE A 96 6.83 -1.40 2.61
N SER A 97 7.10 -0.61 1.57
CA SER A 97 6.25 0.52 1.21
C SER A 97 4.80 0.10 0.99
N GLN A 98 4.57 -0.97 0.22
CA GLN A 98 3.24 -1.50 -0.06
C GLN A 98 2.54 -2.04 1.19
N SER A 99 3.28 -2.72 2.08
CA SER A 99 2.75 -3.23 3.34
C SER A 99 2.22 -2.10 4.23
N TYR A 100 2.94 -0.98 4.34
CA TYR A 100 2.49 0.18 5.11
C TYR A 100 1.25 0.84 4.50
N TYR A 101 1.19 0.98 3.18
CA TYR A 101 -0.02 1.52 2.54
C TYR A 101 -1.22 0.58 2.71
N SER A 102 -1.03 -0.74 2.65
CA SER A 102 -2.10 -1.69 2.93
C SER A 102 -2.63 -1.54 4.35
N ALA A 103 -1.76 -1.42 5.35
CA ALA A 103 -2.16 -1.20 6.75
C ALA A 103 -2.92 0.13 6.93
N ALA A 104 -2.48 1.21 6.25
CA ALA A 104 -3.19 2.48 6.28
C ALA A 104 -4.59 2.41 5.68
N ILE A 105 -4.79 1.58 4.66
CA ILE A 105 -6.09 1.33 4.02
C ILE A 105 -7.00 0.53 4.94
N ASP A 106 -6.48 -0.50 5.59
CA ASP A 106 -7.25 -1.30 6.55
C ASP A 106 -7.75 -0.41 7.71
N SER A 107 -6.91 0.52 8.18
CA SER A 107 -7.33 1.54 9.15
C SER A 107 -8.43 2.46 8.58
N SER A 108 -8.36 2.86 7.30
CA SER A 108 -9.40 3.67 6.65
C SER A 108 -10.74 2.95 6.56
N LEU A 109 -10.73 1.66 6.23
CA LEU A 109 -11.93 0.83 6.15
C LEU A 109 -12.56 0.63 7.54
N SER A 110 -11.73 0.45 8.56
CA SER A 110 -12.18 0.37 9.95
C SER A 110 -12.83 1.68 10.41
N ILE A 111 -12.24 2.84 10.10
CA ILE A 111 -12.83 4.17 10.38
C ILE A 111 -14.20 4.30 9.71
N LEU A 112 -14.32 3.91 8.44
CA LEU A 112 -15.57 3.98 7.70
C LEU A 112 -16.65 3.11 8.36
N SER A 113 -16.31 1.90 8.78
CA SER A 113 -17.21 1.00 9.49
C SER A 113 -17.71 1.60 10.81
N ILE A 114 -16.79 2.15 11.63
CA ILE A 114 -17.15 2.77 12.91
C ILE A 114 -18.01 4.01 12.68
N GLN A 115 -17.75 4.83 11.67
CA GLN A 115 -18.59 5.97 11.31
C GLN A 115 -20.02 5.56 10.96
N GLN A 116 -20.22 4.42 10.30
CA GLN A 116 -21.56 3.87 10.03
C GLN A 116 -22.26 3.47 11.32
N TYR A 117 -21.57 2.79 12.26
CA TYR A 117 -22.13 2.47 13.56
C TYR A 117 -22.49 3.73 14.35
N LYS A 118 -21.67 4.77 14.30
CA LYS A 118 -21.96 6.06 14.93
C LYS A 118 -23.22 6.69 14.38
N VAL A 119 -23.43 6.72 13.07
CA VAL A 119 -24.66 7.24 12.45
C VAL A 119 -25.89 6.46 12.91
N LEU A 120 -25.79 5.13 12.99
CA LEU A 120 -26.90 4.30 13.51
C LEU A 120 -27.17 4.56 15.00
N ASN A 121 -26.11 4.77 15.79
CA ASN A 121 -26.22 5.09 17.20
C ASN A 121 -26.91 6.44 17.41
N GLN A 122 -26.54 7.47 16.66
CA GLN A 122 -27.19 8.78 16.71
C GLN A 122 -28.69 8.71 16.39
N ARG A 123 -29.08 7.92 15.38
CA ARG A 123 -30.51 7.70 15.09
C ARG A 123 -31.25 6.99 16.22
N LYS A 124 -30.61 6.05 16.90
CA LYS A 124 -31.18 5.42 18.11
C LYS A 124 -31.38 6.44 19.24
N ILE A 125 -30.40 7.32 19.44
CA ILE A 125 -30.48 8.41 20.42
C ILE A 125 -31.70 9.28 20.12
N GLU A 126 -31.84 9.76 18.88
CA GLU A 126 -32.97 10.59 18.45
C GLU A 126 -34.31 9.88 18.68
N PHE A 127 -34.40 8.58 18.34
CA PHE A 127 -35.60 7.78 18.56
C PHE A 127 -35.96 7.64 20.03
N TYR A 128 -35.00 7.32 20.90
CA TYR A 128 -35.28 7.17 22.32
C TYR A 128 -35.55 8.50 23.05
N LEU A 129 -34.96 9.60 22.59
CA LEU A 129 -35.30 10.95 23.07
C LEU A 129 -36.73 11.33 22.71
N ALA A 130 -37.19 11.01 21.50
CA ALA A 130 -38.58 11.24 21.09
C ALA A 130 -39.56 10.41 21.96
N GLN A 131 -39.24 9.13 22.20
CA GLN A 131 -40.04 8.28 23.09
C GLN A 131 -40.05 8.82 24.53
N GLN A 132 -38.92 9.30 25.05
CA GLN A 132 -38.84 9.88 26.39
C GLN A 132 -39.71 11.13 26.51
N ALA A 133 -39.83 11.94 25.46
CA ALA A 133 -40.70 13.12 25.43
C ALA A 133 -42.20 12.75 25.47
N GLU A 134 -42.58 11.62 24.87
CA GLU A 134 -43.95 11.12 24.84
C GLU A 134 -44.35 10.29 26.09
N ALA A 135 -43.38 9.82 26.87
CA ALA A 135 -43.61 8.97 28.04
C ALA A 135 -44.37 9.73 29.12
N VAL A 136 -45.43 9.11 29.64
CA VAL A 136 -46.32 9.67 30.69
C VAL A 136 -45.82 9.28 32.09
N ASN A 137 -45.15 8.13 32.21
CA ASN A 137 -44.73 7.57 33.48
C ASN A 137 -43.26 7.91 33.80
N ASP A 138 -42.97 8.42 35.01
CA ASP A 138 -41.62 8.79 35.44
C ASP A 138 -40.66 7.60 35.48
N MET A 139 -41.14 6.39 35.75
CA MET A 139 -40.32 5.17 35.70
C MET A 139 -39.87 4.86 34.27
N GLU A 140 -40.74 5.03 33.30
CA GLU A 140 -40.44 4.85 31.88
C GLU A 140 -39.43 5.91 31.39
N LYS A 141 -39.62 7.17 31.78
CA LYS A 141 -38.66 8.26 31.47
C LYS A 141 -37.27 7.95 32.02
N ALA A 142 -37.18 7.48 33.26
CA ALA A 142 -35.92 7.13 33.90
C ALA A 142 -35.25 5.93 33.21
N HIS A 143 -36.03 4.96 32.74
CA HIS A 143 -35.49 3.83 31.98
C HIS A 143 -34.94 4.27 30.61
N LEU A 144 -35.70 5.08 29.87
CA LEU A 144 -35.27 5.63 28.57
C LEU A 144 -34.05 6.52 28.73
N SER A 145 -33.96 7.35 29.78
CA SER A 145 -32.77 8.16 30.05
C SER A 145 -31.50 7.30 30.20
N LYS A 146 -31.57 6.19 30.93
CA LYS A 146 -30.43 5.27 31.10
C LYS A 146 -29.98 4.67 29.75
N ILE A 147 -30.93 4.36 28.86
CA ILE A 147 -30.60 3.86 27.51
C ILE A 147 -29.88 4.95 26.74
N VAL A 148 -30.41 6.18 26.74
CA VAL A 148 -29.80 7.33 26.03
C VAL A 148 -28.39 7.63 26.54
N ASP A 149 -28.21 7.62 27.89
CA ASP A 149 -26.90 7.81 28.53
C ASP A 149 -25.88 6.71 28.12
N GLY A 150 -26.35 5.48 27.92
CA GLY A 150 -25.55 4.38 27.39
C GLY A 150 -25.10 4.64 25.97
N LEU A 151 -26.03 5.05 25.10
CA LEU A 151 -25.75 5.35 23.69
C LEU A 151 -24.80 6.55 23.52
N TYR A 152 -24.89 7.58 24.38
CA TYR A 152 -23.92 8.69 24.38
C TYR A 152 -22.52 8.23 24.78
N ARG A 153 -22.37 7.28 25.69
CA ARG A 153 -21.07 6.70 26.05
C ARG A 153 -20.50 5.90 24.89
N ASP A 154 -21.33 5.14 24.19
CA ASP A 154 -20.91 4.41 22.99
C ASP A 154 -20.47 5.38 21.88
N ASP A 155 -21.18 6.51 21.70
CA ASP A 155 -20.82 7.54 20.71
C ASP A 155 -19.45 8.17 21.02
N ALA A 156 -19.17 8.47 22.29
CA ALA A 156 -17.87 8.97 22.75
C ALA A 156 -16.75 7.94 22.53
N HIS A 157 -17.03 6.66 22.76
CA HIS A 157 -16.08 5.58 22.50
C HIS A 157 -15.75 5.44 21.01
N TYR A 158 -16.76 5.55 20.13
CA TYR A 158 -16.53 5.57 18.68
C TYR A 158 -15.64 6.73 18.24
N ASP A 159 -15.78 7.92 18.82
CA ASP A 159 -14.92 9.06 18.52
C ASP A 159 -13.46 8.82 18.95
N GLU A 160 -13.24 8.23 20.11
CA GLU A 160 -11.91 7.87 20.58
C GLU A 160 -11.25 6.85 19.65
N GLU A 161 -11.97 5.81 19.25
CA GLU A 161 -11.49 4.76 18.37
C GLU A 161 -11.17 5.31 16.97
N ILE A 162 -12.03 6.17 16.40
CA ILE A 162 -11.79 6.85 15.13
C ILE A 162 -10.52 7.70 15.21
N ASN A 163 -10.29 8.45 16.28
CA ASN A 163 -9.12 9.30 16.43
C ASN A 163 -7.83 8.46 16.54
N LYS A 164 -7.87 7.34 17.25
CA LYS A 164 -6.77 6.39 17.32
C LYS A 164 -6.43 5.83 15.93
N LEU A 165 -7.42 5.32 15.20
CA LEU A 165 -7.23 4.77 13.85
C LEU A 165 -6.72 5.82 12.85
N LYS A 166 -7.17 7.08 12.93
CA LYS A 166 -6.64 8.19 12.11
C LYS A 166 -5.17 8.44 12.39
N SER A 167 -4.75 8.38 13.66
CA SER A 167 -3.35 8.53 14.04
C SER A 167 -2.50 7.39 13.47
N GLU A 168 -2.97 6.15 13.60
CA GLU A 168 -2.32 4.96 13.03
C GLU A 168 -2.21 5.07 11.50
N GLN A 169 -3.29 5.39 10.81
CA GLN A 169 -3.33 5.61 9.37
C GLN A 169 -2.31 6.66 8.91
N THR A 170 -2.23 7.78 9.62
CA THR A 170 -1.27 8.85 9.29
C THR A 170 0.17 8.37 9.46
N CYS A 171 0.46 7.64 10.53
CA CYS A 171 1.76 7.07 10.79
C CYS A 171 2.18 6.06 9.70
N GLU A 172 1.28 5.16 9.33
CA GLU A 172 1.53 4.14 8.31
C GLU A 172 1.72 4.77 6.91
N ASN A 173 0.92 5.76 6.54
CA ASN A 173 1.11 6.52 5.31
C ASN A 173 2.47 7.22 5.27
N CYS A 174 2.91 7.83 6.37
CA CYS A 174 4.20 8.51 6.46
C CYS A 174 5.37 7.53 6.26
N LYS A 175 5.30 6.34 6.87
CA LYS A 175 6.27 5.26 6.67
C LYS A 175 6.26 4.79 5.21
N GLY A 176 5.06 4.52 4.64
CA GLY A 176 4.90 4.13 3.25
C GLY A 176 5.53 5.13 2.27
N ASP A 177 5.29 6.43 2.47
CA ASP A 177 5.88 7.52 1.68
C ASP A 177 7.41 7.58 1.79
N THR A 178 7.96 7.33 2.98
CA THR A 178 9.40 7.30 3.21
C THR A 178 10.04 6.16 2.43
N PHE A 179 9.51 4.94 2.56
CA PHE A 179 10.00 3.79 1.80
C PHE A 179 9.83 3.97 0.29
N ARG A 180 8.74 4.59 -0.18
CA ARG A 180 8.54 4.92 -1.59
C ARG A 180 9.62 5.85 -2.13
N LYS A 181 9.96 6.91 -1.39
CA LYS A 181 11.03 7.85 -1.77
C LYS A 181 12.40 7.15 -1.85
N ILE A 182 12.70 6.29 -0.88
CA ILE A 182 13.92 5.48 -0.89
C ILE A 182 13.92 4.54 -2.09
N ALA A 183 12.80 3.87 -2.38
CA ALA A 183 12.68 2.97 -3.52
C ALA A 183 12.94 3.69 -4.85
N ILE A 184 12.40 4.90 -5.04
CA ILE A 184 12.64 5.70 -6.25
C ILE A 184 14.13 6.07 -6.37
N ALA A 185 14.78 6.50 -5.29
CA ALA A 185 16.19 6.83 -5.31
C ALA A 185 17.06 5.62 -5.67
N VAL A 186 16.80 4.46 -5.06
CA VAL A 186 17.52 3.20 -5.34
C VAL A 186 17.28 2.74 -6.77
N PHE A 187 16.04 2.88 -7.30
CA PHE A 187 15.72 2.58 -8.70
C PHE A 187 16.56 3.41 -9.69
N LEU A 188 16.67 4.72 -9.42
CA LEU A 188 17.48 5.61 -10.28
C LEU A 188 18.97 5.27 -10.22
N ILE A 189 19.47 4.85 -9.06
CA ILE A 189 20.87 4.38 -8.91
C ILE A 189 21.07 3.11 -9.74
N ASP A 190 20.16 2.13 -9.63
CA ASP A 190 20.25 0.87 -10.37
C ASP A 190 20.23 1.11 -11.88
N LEU A 191 19.32 1.96 -12.35
CA LEU A 191 19.26 2.36 -13.76
C LEU A 191 20.54 3.07 -14.22
N GLY A 192 21.12 3.91 -13.36
CA GLY A 192 22.42 4.56 -13.60
C GLY A 192 23.56 3.55 -13.73
N LEU A 193 23.63 2.56 -12.87
CA LEU A 193 24.60 1.47 -12.94
C LEU A 193 24.50 0.68 -14.25
N PHE A 194 23.26 0.35 -14.66
CA PHE A 194 23.01 -0.31 -15.93
C PHE A 194 23.53 0.51 -17.13
N PHE A 195 23.14 1.77 -17.24
CA PHE A 195 23.60 2.63 -18.34
C PHE A 195 25.11 2.84 -18.34
N TYR A 196 25.72 2.97 -17.16
CA TYR A 196 27.17 3.09 -17.04
C TYR A 196 27.88 1.82 -17.49
N GLY A 197 27.36 0.64 -17.13
CA GLY A 197 27.86 -0.66 -17.60
C GLY A 197 27.76 -0.79 -19.11
N VAL A 198 26.61 -0.39 -19.70
CA VAL A 198 26.42 -0.39 -21.17
C VAL A 198 27.39 0.56 -21.86
N TYR A 199 27.59 1.76 -21.31
CA TYR A 199 28.53 2.74 -21.84
C TYR A 199 29.97 2.19 -21.86
N HIS A 200 30.45 1.61 -20.76
CA HIS A 200 31.78 0.98 -20.69
C HIS A 200 31.91 -0.18 -21.67
N MET A 201 30.85 -1.00 -21.76
CA MET A 201 30.84 -2.10 -22.76
C MET A 201 30.99 -1.58 -24.18
N SER A 202 30.29 -0.51 -24.57
CA SER A 202 30.33 0.07 -25.87
C SER A 202 31.72 0.64 -26.23
N LEU A 203 32.42 1.24 -25.25
CA LEU A 203 33.79 1.70 -25.44
C LEU A 203 34.77 0.55 -25.71
N ILE A 204 34.60 -0.60 -25.04
CA ILE A 204 35.43 -1.76 -25.26
C ILE A 204 35.22 -2.31 -26.68
N LEU A 205 33.95 -2.39 -27.11
CA LEU A 205 33.60 -2.87 -28.47
C LEU A 205 34.14 -1.97 -29.60
N LEU A 206 34.35 -0.67 -29.35
CA LEU A 206 34.95 0.26 -30.33
C LEU A 206 36.46 0.06 -30.48
N ILE A 207 37.12 -0.61 -29.54
CA ILE A 207 38.58 -0.84 -29.54
C ILE A 207 38.92 -2.21 -30.15
N LEU A 208 37.96 -3.13 -30.15
CA LEU A 208 38.05 -4.48 -30.70
C LEU A 208 37.93 -4.48 -32.23
#